data_e2f81a7b0b61d9038fa41c2863bd0cc3
#
_entry.id   e2f81a7b0b61d9038fa41c2863bd0cc3
#
_cell.length_a   1.000
_cell.length_b   1.000
_cell.length_c   1.000
_cell.angle_alpha   90.00
_cell.angle_beta   90.00
_cell.angle_gamma   90.00
#
_symmetry.space_group_name_H-M   'P 1'
#
loop_
_entity.id
_entity.type
_entity.pdbx_description
1 polymer ?
#
loop_
_entity_poly.entity_id
_entity_poly.type
_entity_poly.pdbx_seq_one_letter_code
_entity_poly.pdbx_strand_id
1 'polypeptide(L)'
;LCRRDARPLGPGVEVSGKFWRNTMIPTRKTDEKFYRLFSTFHAFSEHLTKREDNELRDKYDHNAFCYSGQPTDDELRAALAYQKARGDAFLKLEGYEPLANAFGMECEETVTMVLPKGTDISGWKANPEVSIRTPDFDQLEQHELKYYGPLYGEDFTVRNNRHLREKLTYLGAYLGGKLAGDCYIFASDGYVCMDSLLVDEAFRHQYIATTLVKHIAEKAQERGAVLYLHADPEDTPKDMYAKMGFQAVDKLYEYLCTDFSKLKI
;
A
#
# COMPACT_ATOMS: atom_id res chain seq x y z
N LEU A 1 -7.04 1.59 -2.77
CA LEU A 1 -7.84 0.35 -2.67
C LEU A 1 -9.25 0.66 -3.16
N CYS A 2 -9.59 0.18 -4.36
CA CYS A 2 -10.91 0.36 -4.96
C CYS A 2 -11.89 -0.64 -4.37
N ARG A 3 -13.01 -0.17 -3.81
CA ARG A 3 -14.17 -1.03 -3.56
C ARG A 3 -14.69 -1.55 -4.90
N ARG A 4 -14.66 -2.86 -5.10
CA ARG A 4 -15.48 -3.57 -6.10
C ARG A 4 -16.29 -4.63 -5.39
N ASP A 5 -17.52 -4.82 -5.86
CA ASP A 5 -18.48 -5.81 -5.35
C ASP A 5 -17.84 -7.18 -5.16
N ALA A 6 -17.98 -7.73 -3.97
CA ALA A 6 -17.43 -9.02 -3.57
C ALA A 6 -17.89 -10.13 -4.52
N ARG A 7 -16.96 -10.75 -5.26
CA ARG A 7 -17.15 -12.02 -5.94
C ARG A 7 -16.56 -13.15 -5.08
N PRO A 8 -17.08 -14.38 -5.18
CA PRO A 8 -16.56 -15.47 -4.36
C PRO A 8 -15.12 -15.82 -4.71
N LEU A 9 -14.33 -16.07 -3.67
CA LEU A 9 -12.90 -16.32 -3.65
C LEU A 9 -12.47 -17.45 -4.60
N GLY A 10 -11.53 -17.14 -5.51
CA GLY A 10 -10.74 -18.12 -6.24
C GLY A 10 -9.64 -18.74 -5.35
N PRO A 11 -8.97 -19.83 -5.79
CA PRO A 11 -7.95 -20.51 -4.99
C PRO A 11 -6.78 -19.57 -4.67
N GLY A 12 -6.49 -19.42 -3.38
CA GLY A 12 -5.53 -18.49 -2.82
C GLY A 12 -4.11 -18.63 -3.40
N VAL A 13 -3.42 -17.48 -3.49
CA VAL A 13 -2.00 -17.41 -3.87
C VAL A 13 -1.18 -18.13 -2.80
N GLU A 14 -0.49 -19.22 -3.17
CA GLU A 14 0.50 -19.86 -2.31
C GLU A 14 1.72 -18.94 -2.15
N VAL A 15 1.93 -18.43 -0.93
CA VAL A 15 3.18 -17.77 -0.57
C VAL A 15 4.24 -18.87 -0.42
N SER A 16 5.35 -18.79 -1.15
CA SER A 16 6.41 -19.81 -1.12
C SER A 16 7.07 -19.86 0.27
N GLY A 17 6.46 -20.64 1.15
CA GLY A 17 6.56 -20.57 2.61
C GLY A 17 7.67 -21.38 3.28
N LYS A 18 8.79 -21.75 2.62
CA LYS A 18 9.80 -22.62 3.27
C LYS A 18 11.01 -21.92 3.87
N PHE A 19 11.25 -20.65 3.59
CA PHE A 19 12.51 -19.97 3.99
C PHE A 19 12.39 -18.93 5.10
N TRP A 20 11.18 -18.43 5.43
CA TRP A 20 11.02 -17.21 6.22
C TRP A 20 10.30 -17.34 7.57
N ARG A 21 10.02 -18.55 8.05
CA ARG A 21 9.16 -18.78 9.23
C ARG A 21 9.67 -18.25 10.58
N ASN A 22 10.91 -17.75 10.69
CA ASN A 22 11.47 -17.30 11.99
C ASN A 22 12.27 -15.99 11.95
N THR A 23 12.25 -15.25 10.85
CA THR A 23 12.93 -13.94 10.76
C THR A 23 11.90 -12.89 10.34
N MET A 24 11.87 -11.76 11.04
CA MET A 24 11.03 -10.62 10.64
C MET A 24 11.35 -10.28 9.19
N ILE A 25 10.35 -10.35 8.30
CA ILE A 25 10.51 -10.06 6.88
C ILE A 25 11.03 -8.62 6.76
N PRO A 26 12.17 -8.39 6.10
CA PRO A 26 12.82 -7.07 6.13
C PRO A 26 11.96 -5.93 5.59
N THR A 27 11.02 -6.21 4.68
CA THR A 27 10.07 -5.22 4.15
C THR A 27 9.18 -4.63 5.24
N ARG A 28 8.75 -5.42 6.24
CA ARG A 28 7.94 -4.93 7.37
C ARG A 28 8.61 -3.80 8.15
N LYS A 29 9.95 -3.84 8.28
CA LYS A 29 10.70 -2.74 8.91
C LYS A 29 10.68 -1.47 8.07
N THR A 30 10.77 -1.63 6.76
CA THR A 30 10.70 -0.50 5.84
C THR A 30 9.31 0.11 5.85
N ASP A 31 8.25 -0.73 5.89
CA ASP A 31 6.86 -0.28 6.02
C ASP A 31 6.62 0.44 7.35
N GLU A 32 7.14 -0.09 8.47
CA GLU A 32 7.06 0.60 9.76
C GLU A 32 7.72 1.98 9.70
N LYS A 33 8.90 2.11 9.08
CA LYS A 33 9.59 3.39 8.91
C LYS A 33 8.82 4.34 8.00
N PHE A 34 8.19 3.83 6.94
CA PHE A 34 7.29 4.60 6.10
C PHE A 34 6.16 5.22 6.95
N TYR A 35 5.44 4.39 7.71
CA TYR A 35 4.36 4.89 8.56
C TYR A 35 4.85 5.87 9.64
N ARG A 36 6.06 5.69 10.17
CA ARG A 36 6.66 6.63 11.15
C ARG A 36 6.97 8.01 10.58
N LEU A 37 6.96 8.21 9.26
CA LEU A 37 7.02 9.54 8.66
C LEU A 37 5.76 10.36 8.97
N PHE A 38 4.63 9.69 9.15
CA PHE A 38 3.30 10.32 9.22
C PHE A 38 2.62 10.10 10.56
N SER A 39 2.88 8.97 11.19
CA SER A 39 2.14 8.46 12.33
C SER A 39 3.04 8.22 13.55
N THR A 40 2.50 8.41 14.73
CA THR A 40 3.07 7.92 15.98
C THR A 40 2.60 6.51 16.28
N PHE A 41 3.41 5.76 17.03
CA PHE A 41 3.08 4.41 17.47
C PHE A 41 3.16 4.33 18.99
N HIS A 42 2.15 3.78 19.62
CA HIS A 42 2.17 3.53 21.06
C HIS A 42 1.52 2.19 21.40
N ALA A 43 2.04 1.52 22.42
CA ALA A 43 1.43 0.30 22.93
C ALA A 43 0.04 0.63 23.47
N PHE A 44 -0.96 -0.13 23.02
CA PHE A 44 -2.35 0.08 23.43
C PHE A 44 -2.82 -1.00 24.41
N SER A 45 -2.52 -2.26 24.09
CA SER A 45 -2.79 -3.42 24.94
C SER A 45 -1.74 -4.50 24.69
N GLU A 46 -1.97 -5.72 25.22
CA GLU A 46 -1.05 -6.84 25.02
C GLU A 46 -0.89 -7.19 23.52
N HIS A 47 -2.00 -7.19 22.76
CA HIS A 47 -1.99 -7.60 21.36
C HIS A 47 -2.10 -6.42 20.37
N LEU A 48 -2.35 -5.20 20.85
CA LEU A 48 -2.60 -4.05 20.00
C LEU A 48 -1.57 -2.93 20.18
N THR A 49 -1.04 -2.46 19.08
CA THR A 49 -0.28 -1.21 18.97
C THR A 49 -1.10 -0.22 18.16
N LYS A 50 -1.35 0.97 18.70
CA LYS A 50 -2.05 2.03 17.97
C LYS A 50 -1.06 2.81 17.12
N ARG A 51 -1.39 2.97 15.85
CA ARG A 51 -0.76 3.87 14.87
C ARG A 51 -1.70 5.05 14.65
N GLU A 52 -1.18 6.29 14.75
CA GLU A 52 -1.99 7.51 14.68
C GLU A 52 -1.32 8.61 13.87
N ASP A 53 -2.03 9.11 12.88
CA ASP A 53 -1.74 10.34 12.15
C ASP A 53 -2.76 11.41 12.56
N ASN A 54 -2.30 12.41 13.32
CA ASN A 54 -3.16 13.49 13.79
C ASN A 54 -3.40 14.58 12.75
N GLU A 55 -2.59 14.63 11.68
CA GLU A 55 -2.75 15.59 10.59
C GLU A 55 -3.76 15.11 9.56
N LEU A 56 -3.85 13.78 9.34
CA LEU A 56 -4.79 13.16 8.39
C LEU A 56 -5.55 12.00 9.05
N ARG A 57 -6.45 12.35 9.99
CA ARG A 57 -7.16 11.40 10.85
C ARG A 57 -8.10 10.45 10.10
N ASP A 58 -8.62 10.86 8.96
CA ASP A 58 -9.51 10.10 8.09
C ASP A 58 -8.77 9.16 7.10
N LYS A 59 -7.43 9.15 7.13
CA LYS A 59 -6.64 8.15 6.40
C LYS A 59 -6.53 6.86 7.21
N TYR A 60 -7.30 5.86 6.82
CA TYR A 60 -7.42 4.59 7.56
C TYR A 60 -6.08 3.90 7.79
N ASP A 61 -5.24 3.84 6.74
CA ASP A 61 -3.94 3.15 6.80
C ASP A 61 -2.96 3.82 7.76
N HIS A 62 -3.09 5.13 7.98
CA HIS A 62 -2.27 5.87 8.94
C HIS A 62 -2.82 5.85 10.37
N ASN A 63 -4.06 5.33 10.55
CA ASN A 63 -4.79 5.40 11.82
C ASN A 63 -5.35 4.04 12.26
N ALA A 64 -4.55 2.98 12.15
CA ALA A 64 -4.93 1.61 12.44
C ALA A 64 -4.49 1.15 13.85
N PHE A 65 -5.07 0.05 14.32
CA PHE A 65 -4.52 -0.79 15.36
C PHE A 65 -3.77 -1.95 14.70
N CYS A 66 -2.46 -1.98 14.88
CA CYS A 66 -1.63 -3.09 14.41
C CYS A 66 -1.68 -4.20 15.46
N TYR A 67 -2.15 -5.39 15.08
CA TYR A 67 -2.24 -6.50 16.02
C TYR A 67 -1.08 -7.48 15.87
N SER A 68 -0.73 -8.11 17.00
CA SER A 68 0.22 -9.23 17.10
C SER A 68 -0.45 -10.34 17.91
N GLY A 69 -0.65 -11.51 17.30
CA GLY A 69 -1.47 -12.57 17.88
C GLY A 69 -2.98 -12.33 17.66
N GLN A 70 -3.81 -12.81 18.58
CA GLN A 70 -5.28 -12.73 18.50
C GLN A 70 -5.80 -11.75 19.56
N PRO A 71 -6.23 -10.54 19.19
CA PRO A 71 -6.82 -9.61 20.15
C PRO A 71 -8.07 -10.21 20.80
N THR A 72 -8.22 -9.95 22.10
CA THR A 72 -9.40 -10.36 22.86
C THR A 72 -10.57 -9.43 22.58
N ASP A 73 -11.79 -9.89 22.89
CA ASP A 73 -13.00 -9.06 22.79
C ASP A 73 -12.88 -7.79 23.63
N ASP A 74 -12.26 -7.86 24.82
CA ASP A 74 -12.08 -6.70 25.71
C ASP A 74 -11.12 -5.66 25.12
N GLU A 75 -10.03 -6.11 24.47
CA GLU A 75 -9.11 -5.24 23.76
C GLU A 75 -9.79 -4.54 22.58
N LEU A 76 -10.65 -5.26 21.86
CA LEU A 76 -11.42 -4.68 20.74
C LEU A 76 -12.48 -3.70 21.22
N ARG A 77 -13.18 -3.98 22.34
CA ARG A 77 -14.10 -3.03 22.98
C ARG A 77 -13.35 -1.77 23.42
N ALA A 78 -12.15 -1.91 23.99
CA ALA A 78 -11.33 -0.78 24.37
C ALA A 78 -10.88 0.03 23.14
N ALA A 79 -10.45 -0.62 22.05
CA ALA A 79 -10.09 0.02 20.80
C ALA A 79 -11.26 0.79 20.18
N LEU A 80 -12.46 0.20 20.17
CA LEU A 80 -13.68 0.85 19.71
C LEU A 80 -14.05 2.07 20.58
N ALA A 81 -13.97 1.92 21.90
CA ALA A 81 -14.23 3.01 22.84
C ALA A 81 -13.25 4.18 22.63
N TYR A 82 -11.98 3.85 22.38
CA TYR A 82 -10.93 4.82 22.06
C TYR A 82 -11.25 5.60 20.78
N GLN A 83 -11.60 4.91 19.67
CA GLN A 83 -11.96 5.56 18.41
C GLN A 83 -13.19 6.47 18.58
N LYS A 84 -14.24 5.99 19.29
CA LYS A 84 -15.42 6.79 19.58
C LYS A 84 -15.11 8.04 20.40
N ALA A 85 -14.27 7.93 21.43
CA ALA A 85 -13.85 9.06 22.27
C ALA A 85 -13.07 10.12 21.48
N ARG A 86 -12.32 9.70 20.46
CA ARG A 86 -11.65 10.61 19.52
C ARG A 86 -12.58 11.22 18.48
N GLY A 87 -13.79 10.68 18.33
CA GLY A 87 -14.72 11.06 17.26
C GLY A 87 -14.34 10.49 15.90
N ASP A 88 -13.53 9.41 15.85
CA ASP A 88 -13.21 8.71 14.62
C ASP A 88 -14.38 7.82 14.20
N ALA A 89 -14.73 7.82 12.91
CA ALA A 89 -15.89 7.11 12.37
C ALA A 89 -15.56 5.71 11.83
N PHE A 90 -14.41 5.16 12.18
CA PHE A 90 -13.96 3.84 11.73
C PHE A 90 -13.14 3.13 12.80
N LEU A 91 -13.07 1.81 12.68
CA LEU A 91 -12.10 0.94 13.37
C LEU A 91 -11.36 0.14 12.30
N LYS A 92 -10.02 0.24 12.27
CA LYS A 92 -9.17 -0.54 11.39
C LYS A 92 -8.19 -1.35 12.22
N LEU A 93 -8.10 -2.66 11.92
CA LEU A 93 -7.08 -3.56 12.45
C LEU A 93 -6.19 -4.04 11.31
N GLU A 94 -4.90 -4.17 11.55
CA GLU A 94 -3.94 -4.69 10.58
C GLU A 94 -2.99 -5.69 11.24
N GLY A 95 -2.68 -6.77 10.54
CA GLY A 95 -1.70 -7.75 11.00
C GLY A 95 -1.30 -8.75 9.93
N TYR A 96 -0.29 -9.55 10.23
CA TYR A 96 0.32 -10.47 9.26
C TYR A 96 -0.17 -11.92 9.38
N GLU A 97 -1.12 -12.16 10.25
CA GLU A 97 -1.83 -13.44 10.39
C GLU A 97 -3.34 -13.16 10.39
N PRO A 98 -4.15 -14.03 9.80
CA PRO A 98 -5.59 -13.79 9.81
C PRO A 98 -6.14 -13.86 11.23
N LEU A 99 -7.12 -13.03 11.53
CA LEU A 99 -7.90 -13.15 12.77
C LEU A 99 -8.80 -14.40 12.70
N ALA A 100 -8.88 -15.13 13.81
CA ALA A 100 -9.78 -16.27 13.93
C ALA A 100 -11.27 -15.85 13.83
N ASN A 101 -11.57 -14.59 14.19
CA ASN A 101 -12.88 -13.98 14.09
C ASN A 101 -12.72 -12.55 13.52
N ALA A 102 -13.42 -12.24 12.45
CA ALA A 102 -13.41 -10.90 11.85
C ALA A 102 -14.31 -9.90 12.60
N PHE A 103 -15.05 -10.31 13.65
CA PHE A 103 -15.90 -9.45 14.49
C PHE A 103 -16.92 -8.60 13.72
N GLY A 104 -17.34 -9.05 12.53
CA GLY A 104 -18.24 -8.31 11.65
C GLY A 104 -17.56 -7.24 10.80
N MET A 105 -16.23 -7.14 10.84
CA MET A 105 -15.45 -6.27 9.95
C MET A 105 -15.26 -6.88 8.57
N GLU A 106 -15.15 -6.05 7.57
CA GLU A 106 -14.72 -6.46 6.22
C GLU A 106 -13.21 -6.74 6.26
N CYS A 107 -12.78 -7.86 5.64
CA CYS A 107 -11.37 -8.24 5.56
C CYS A 107 -10.88 -8.10 4.13
N GLU A 108 -9.79 -7.36 3.96
CA GLU A 108 -9.02 -7.29 2.71
C GLU A 108 -7.63 -7.89 2.94
N GLU A 109 -7.07 -8.48 1.89
CA GLU A 109 -5.70 -9.00 1.90
C GLU A 109 -4.83 -8.13 0.99
N THR A 110 -3.63 -7.82 1.45
CA THR A 110 -2.59 -7.18 0.64
C THR A 110 -1.38 -8.10 0.56
N VAL A 111 -0.86 -8.33 -0.64
CA VAL A 111 0.32 -9.19 -0.85
C VAL A 111 1.55 -8.33 -1.05
N THR A 112 2.58 -8.55 -0.24
CA THR A 112 3.91 -7.97 -0.47
C THR A 112 4.64 -8.78 -1.52
N MET A 113 5.05 -8.13 -2.61
CA MET A 113 5.79 -8.75 -3.71
C MET A 113 7.19 -8.12 -3.83
N VAL A 114 8.20 -8.94 -3.87
CA VAL A 114 9.62 -8.55 -3.91
C VAL A 114 10.22 -8.93 -5.25
N LEU A 115 11.00 -8.03 -5.85
CA LEU A 115 11.87 -8.36 -6.97
C LEU A 115 13.20 -8.90 -6.43
N PRO A 116 13.53 -10.19 -6.64
CA PRO A 116 14.75 -10.79 -6.13
C PRO A 116 16.01 -10.07 -6.63
N LYS A 117 17.05 -9.97 -5.77
CA LYS A 117 18.35 -9.41 -6.20
C LYS A 117 18.89 -10.18 -7.39
N GLY A 118 19.42 -9.43 -8.38
CA GLY A 118 20.02 -10.02 -9.57
C GLY A 118 19.02 -10.51 -10.61
N THR A 119 17.73 -10.24 -10.45
CA THR A 119 16.74 -10.47 -11.51
C THR A 119 17.16 -9.73 -12.77
N ASP A 120 17.25 -10.46 -13.89
CA ASP A 120 17.51 -9.84 -15.20
C ASP A 120 16.26 -9.06 -15.67
N ILE A 121 16.40 -7.74 -15.74
CA ILE A 121 15.35 -6.83 -16.17
C ILE A 121 15.57 -6.30 -17.59
N SER A 122 16.62 -6.75 -18.29
CA SER A 122 16.97 -6.28 -19.63
C SER A 122 15.87 -6.56 -20.65
N GLY A 123 15.18 -7.68 -20.52
CA GLY A 123 14.07 -8.09 -21.37
C GLY A 123 12.72 -7.40 -21.08
N TRP A 124 12.63 -6.55 -20.05
CA TRP A 124 11.38 -5.89 -19.73
C TRP A 124 11.01 -4.85 -20.79
N LYS A 125 9.77 -4.94 -21.24
CA LYS A 125 9.25 -3.97 -22.22
C LYS A 125 9.10 -2.60 -21.56
N ALA A 126 9.63 -1.59 -22.23
CA ALA A 126 9.50 -0.19 -21.85
C ALA A 126 9.21 0.65 -23.10
N ASN A 127 8.56 1.78 -22.91
CA ASN A 127 8.33 2.72 -23.98
C ASN A 127 9.48 3.75 -24.01
N PRO A 128 10.32 3.78 -25.08
CA PRO A 128 11.48 4.66 -25.16
C PRO A 128 11.12 6.14 -25.29
N GLU A 129 9.87 6.47 -25.65
CA GLU A 129 9.38 7.84 -25.76
C GLU A 129 8.93 8.41 -24.40
N VAL A 130 8.84 7.56 -23.36
CA VAL A 130 8.47 7.98 -22.01
C VAL A 130 9.68 8.56 -21.30
N SER A 131 9.55 9.78 -20.81
CA SER A 131 10.52 10.38 -19.89
C SER A 131 10.02 10.30 -18.45
N ILE A 132 10.92 9.89 -17.53
CA ILE A 132 10.60 9.81 -16.10
C ILE A 132 11.31 10.93 -15.36
N ARG A 133 10.56 11.69 -14.57
CA ARG A 133 11.08 12.82 -13.77
C ARG A 133 10.17 13.08 -12.57
N THR A 134 10.63 13.91 -11.64
CA THR A 134 9.74 14.45 -10.60
C THR A 134 8.59 15.19 -11.26
N PRO A 135 7.34 14.87 -10.94
CA PRO A 135 6.19 15.54 -11.54
C PRO A 135 6.06 16.97 -11.05
N ASP A 136 5.47 17.83 -11.89
CA ASP A 136 4.86 19.07 -11.44
C ASP A 136 3.69 18.73 -10.50
N PHE A 137 3.65 19.32 -9.31
CA PHE A 137 2.69 18.92 -8.30
C PHE A 137 1.26 19.36 -8.62
N ASP A 138 1.04 20.42 -9.38
CA ASP A 138 -0.31 20.79 -9.81
C ASP A 138 -0.84 19.79 -10.84
N GLN A 139 0.02 19.31 -11.76
CA GLN A 139 -0.33 18.26 -12.70
C GLN A 139 -0.59 16.93 -12.00
N LEU A 140 0.23 16.59 -10.99
CA LEU A 140 0.05 15.39 -10.18
C LEU A 140 -1.27 15.43 -9.41
N GLU A 141 -1.57 16.54 -8.71
CA GLU A 141 -2.80 16.71 -7.95
C GLU A 141 -4.02 16.57 -8.87
N GLN A 142 -4.02 17.17 -10.06
CA GLN A 142 -5.10 17.03 -11.03
C GLN A 142 -5.23 15.61 -11.57
N HIS A 143 -4.10 14.92 -11.82
CA HIS A 143 -4.09 13.53 -12.27
C HIS A 143 -4.68 12.60 -11.21
N GLU A 144 -4.25 12.72 -9.97
CA GLU A 144 -4.77 11.90 -8.87
C GLU A 144 -6.23 12.26 -8.51
N LEU A 145 -6.62 13.55 -8.57
CA LEU A 145 -8.01 13.95 -8.38
C LEU A 145 -8.96 13.32 -9.40
N LYS A 146 -8.54 13.18 -10.65
CA LYS A 146 -9.34 12.54 -11.70
C LYS A 146 -9.72 11.09 -11.33
N TYR A 147 -8.83 10.35 -10.66
CA TYR A 147 -9.01 8.93 -10.38
C TYR A 147 -9.41 8.64 -8.94
N TYR A 148 -8.82 9.34 -7.98
CA TYR A 148 -9.07 9.12 -6.56
C TYR A 148 -10.17 10.02 -5.98
N GLY A 149 -10.39 11.20 -6.56
CA GLY A 149 -11.46 12.11 -6.14
C GLY A 149 -12.85 11.46 -6.12
N PRO A 150 -13.28 10.73 -7.19
CA PRO A 150 -14.53 10.00 -7.19
C PRO A 150 -14.63 8.84 -6.18
N LEU A 151 -13.50 8.29 -5.74
CA LEU A 151 -13.44 7.15 -4.83
C LEU A 151 -13.40 7.56 -3.37
N TYR A 152 -12.63 8.60 -3.05
CA TYR A 152 -12.30 8.99 -1.67
C TYR A 152 -12.80 10.39 -1.31
N GLY A 153 -13.29 11.14 -2.30
CA GLY A 153 -13.64 12.56 -2.16
C GLY A 153 -12.48 13.49 -2.52
N GLU A 154 -12.79 14.59 -3.22
CA GLU A 154 -11.80 15.54 -3.72
C GLU A 154 -10.99 16.19 -2.57
N ASP A 155 -11.67 16.63 -1.50
CA ASP A 155 -11.02 17.26 -0.35
C ASP A 155 -10.00 16.30 0.31
N PHE A 156 -10.40 15.05 0.55
CA PHE A 156 -9.48 14.05 1.10
C PHE A 156 -8.29 13.80 0.16
N THR A 157 -8.53 13.65 -1.15
CA THR A 157 -7.47 13.41 -2.14
C THR A 157 -6.44 14.54 -2.13
N VAL A 158 -6.88 15.80 -2.14
CA VAL A 158 -5.97 16.96 -2.06
C VAL A 158 -5.17 16.97 -0.76
N ARG A 159 -5.82 16.77 0.40
CA ARG A 159 -5.13 16.74 1.70
C ARG A 159 -4.13 15.59 1.78
N ASN A 160 -4.49 14.41 1.30
CA ASN A 160 -3.61 13.24 1.24
C ASN A 160 -2.37 13.51 0.39
N ASN A 161 -2.54 14.07 -0.81
CA ASN A 161 -1.42 14.39 -1.71
C ASN A 161 -0.45 15.39 -1.09
N ARG A 162 -0.97 16.44 -0.48
CA ARG A 162 -0.15 17.45 0.19
C ARG A 162 0.57 16.88 1.40
N HIS A 163 -0.06 15.99 2.14
CA HIS A 163 0.54 15.32 3.29
C HIS A 163 1.67 14.36 2.92
N LEU A 164 1.52 13.63 1.80
CA LEU A 164 2.51 12.64 1.36
C LEU A 164 3.71 13.27 0.62
N ARG A 165 3.46 14.26 -0.25
CA ARG A 165 4.45 14.78 -1.20
C ARG A 165 5.70 15.37 -0.56
N GLU A 166 5.62 15.89 0.65
CA GLU A 166 6.75 16.49 1.34
C GLU A 166 7.74 15.45 1.88
N LYS A 167 7.30 14.20 2.03
CA LYS A 167 8.04 13.12 2.69
C LYS A 167 8.40 11.98 1.75
N LEU A 168 7.78 11.91 0.56
CA LEU A 168 7.97 10.83 -0.40
C LEU A 168 8.58 11.34 -1.72
N THR A 169 9.23 10.44 -2.44
CA THR A 169 9.76 10.73 -3.77
C THR A 169 8.73 10.33 -4.82
N TYR A 170 8.13 11.30 -5.48
CA TYR A 170 7.21 11.07 -6.59
C TYR A 170 7.93 10.98 -7.93
N LEU A 171 7.50 10.06 -8.77
CA LEU A 171 7.96 9.85 -10.13
C LEU A 171 6.79 9.98 -11.09
N GLY A 172 6.91 10.87 -12.06
CA GLY A 172 5.95 11.04 -13.15
C GLY A 172 6.51 10.50 -14.47
N ALA A 173 5.72 9.71 -15.17
CA ALA A 173 5.99 9.25 -16.52
C ALA A 173 5.30 10.18 -17.52
N TYR A 174 6.07 10.78 -18.40
CA TYR A 174 5.59 11.74 -19.38
C TYR A 174 5.70 11.17 -20.79
N LEU A 175 4.61 11.22 -21.56
CA LEU A 175 4.56 10.87 -22.97
C LEU A 175 3.98 12.04 -23.77
N GLY A 176 4.71 12.49 -24.80
CA GLY A 176 4.31 13.67 -25.58
C GLY A 176 4.16 14.94 -24.72
N GLY A 177 4.94 15.07 -23.64
CA GLY A 177 4.90 16.20 -22.72
C GLY A 177 3.76 16.18 -21.69
N LYS A 178 2.87 15.19 -21.74
CA LYS A 178 1.75 15.02 -20.79
C LYS A 178 2.10 13.99 -19.72
N LEU A 179 1.65 14.22 -18.48
CA LEU A 179 1.73 13.22 -17.41
C LEU A 179 0.82 12.04 -17.77
N ALA A 180 1.43 10.90 -18.04
CA ALA A 180 0.76 9.68 -18.49
C ALA A 180 0.58 8.65 -17.35
N GLY A 181 1.34 8.81 -16.28
CA GLY A 181 1.25 7.99 -15.08
C GLY A 181 2.22 8.47 -14.04
N ASP A 182 2.02 8.03 -12.81
CA ASP A 182 2.86 8.37 -11.66
C ASP A 182 2.90 7.25 -10.64
N CYS A 183 3.80 7.36 -9.69
CA CYS A 183 3.88 6.58 -8.46
C CYS A 183 4.74 7.34 -7.46
N TYR A 184 4.76 6.90 -6.21
CA TYR A 184 5.80 7.32 -5.28
C TYR A 184 6.66 6.15 -4.82
N ILE A 185 7.85 6.48 -4.32
CA ILE A 185 8.75 5.52 -3.71
C ILE A 185 9.17 5.98 -2.31
N PHE A 186 9.40 5.01 -1.45
CA PHE A 186 10.05 5.16 -0.16
C PHE A 186 11.23 4.21 -0.07
N ALA A 187 12.40 4.68 0.36
CA ALA A 187 13.61 3.88 0.44
C ALA A 187 14.19 3.91 1.86
N SER A 188 14.45 2.74 2.42
CA SER A 188 15.11 2.56 3.73
C SER A 188 15.77 1.18 3.82
N ASP A 189 16.89 1.08 4.56
CA ASP A 189 17.55 -0.18 4.92
C ASP A 189 17.90 -1.11 3.74
N GLY A 190 18.19 -0.54 2.57
CA GLY A 190 18.47 -1.33 1.37
C GLY A 190 17.24 -1.88 0.68
N TYR A 191 16.05 -1.36 1.00
CA TYR A 191 14.78 -1.66 0.34
C TYR A 191 14.18 -0.40 -0.26
N VAL A 192 13.49 -0.56 -1.38
CA VAL A 192 12.70 0.48 -2.06
C VAL A 192 11.28 -0.04 -2.19
N CYS A 193 10.33 0.60 -1.53
CA CYS A 193 8.91 0.39 -1.74
C CYS A 193 8.43 1.30 -2.88
N MET A 194 7.74 0.74 -3.85
CA MET A 194 6.97 1.48 -4.84
C MET A 194 5.49 1.33 -4.51
N ASP A 195 4.77 2.44 -4.49
CA ASP A 195 3.35 2.44 -4.17
C ASP A 195 2.59 3.46 -5.04
N SER A 196 1.24 3.35 -5.04
CA SER A 196 0.32 4.25 -5.75
C SER A 196 0.60 4.38 -7.25
N LEU A 197 0.94 3.25 -7.92
CA LEU A 197 1.15 3.26 -9.38
C LEU A 197 -0.16 3.52 -10.12
N LEU A 198 -0.27 4.69 -10.72
CA LEU A 198 -1.43 5.14 -11.47
C LEU A 198 -1.04 5.41 -12.94
N VAL A 199 -1.86 4.96 -13.88
CA VAL A 199 -1.70 5.24 -15.31
C VAL A 199 -3.00 5.79 -15.86
N ASP A 200 -2.92 6.97 -16.48
CA ASP A 200 -4.06 7.61 -17.15
C ASP A 200 -4.63 6.69 -18.24
N GLU A 201 -5.94 6.58 -18.30
CA GLU A 201 -6.65 5.67 -19.21
C GLU A 201 -6.29 5.91 -20.69
N ALA A 202 -6.05 7.17 -21.06
CA ALA A 202 -5.66 7.53 -22.42
C ALA A 202 -4.27 6.99 -22.83
N PHE A 203 -3.45 6.61 -21.84
CA PHE A 203 -2.09 6.11 -22.06
C PHE A 203 -1.92 4.62 -21.67
N ARG A 204 -3.01 3.92 -21.33
CA ARG A 204 -2.98 2.47 -21.09
C ARG A 204 -2.51 1.73 -22.34
N HIS A 205 -1.93 0.54 -22.13
CA HIS A 205 -1.37 -0.32 -23.18
C HIS A 205 -0.17 0.28 -23.94
N GLN A 206 0.41 1.39 -23.48
CA GLN A 206 1.60 2.04 -24.03
C GLN A 206 2.85 1.82 -23.16
N TYR A 207 2.86 0.78 -22.34
CA TYR A 207 3.96 0.40 -21.45
C TYR A 207 4.36 1.45 -20.40
N ILE A 208 3.47 2.37 -20.01
CA ILE A 208 3.76 3.42 -19.03
C ILE A 208 4.12 2.79 -17.66
N ALA A 209 3.26 1.89 -17.15
CA ALA A 209 3.50 1.22 -15.87
C ALA A 209 4.82 0.42 -15.86
N THR A 210 5.05 -0.39 -16.90
CA THR A 210 6.27 -1.20 -16.99
C THR A 210 7.52 -0.34 -17.16
N THR A 211 7.42 0.83 -17.80
CA THR A 211 8.54 1.79 -17.89
C THR A 211 8.88 2.38 -16.53
N LEU A 212 7.86 2.78 -15.73
CA LEU A 212 8.07 3.26 -14.35
C LEU A 212 8.72 2.18 -13.48
N VAL A 213 8.16 0.97 -13.48
CA VAL A 213 8.68 -0.15 -12.68
C VAL A 213 10.11 -0.50 -13.09
N LYS A 214 10.40 -0.53 -14.40
CA LYS A 214 11.76 -0.79 -14.91
C LYS A 214 12.75 0.26 -14.44
N HIS A 215 12.40 1.53 -14.56
CA HIS A 215 13.25 2.64 -14.11
C HIS A 215 13.58 2.53 -12.61
N ILE A 216 12.56 2.24 -11.78
CA ILE A 216 12.77 2.09 -10.33
C ILE A 216 13.63 0.85 -10.03
N ALA A 217 13.42 -0.26 -10.74
CA ALA A 217 14.21 -1.48 -10.59
C ALA A 217 15.69 -1.26 -10.96
N GLU A 218 15.96 -0.54 -12.07
CA GLU A 218 17.31 -0.14 -12.47
C GLU A 218 17.98 0.68 -11.35
N LYS A 219 17.29 1.68 -10.82
CA LYS A 219 17.81 2.54 -9.74
C LYS A 219 18.00 1.79 -8.41
N ALA A 220 17.13 0.84 -8.11
CA ALA A 220 17.30 -0.02 -6.93
C ALA A 220 18.53 -0.93 -7.09
N GLN A 221 18.69 -1.57 -8.26
CA GLN A 221 19.85 -2.43 -8.55
C GLN A 221 21.17 -1.67 -8.53
N GLU A 222 21.25 -0.48 -9.13
CA GLU A 222 22.43 0.41 -9.08
C GLU A 222 22.88 0.69 -7.63
N ARG A 223 21.93 0.76 -6.69
CA ARG A 223 22.19 1.01 -5.26
C ARG A 223 22.32 -0.26 -4.43
N GLY A 224 22.23 -1.44 -5.05
CA GLY A 224 22.23 -2.72 -4.35
C GLY A 224 21.00 -2.95 -3.46
N ALA A 225 19.94 -2.16 -3.67
CA ALA A 225 18.69 -2.26 -2.93
C ALA A 225 17.73 -3.30 -3.55
N VAL A 226 16.74 -3.72 -2.77
CA VAL A 226 15.67 -4.64 -3.17
C VAL A 226 14.40 -3.82 -3.44
N LEU A 227 13.84 -3.94 -4.63
CA LEU A 227 12.55 -3.35 -4.95
C LEU A 227 11.43 -4.26 -4.46
N TYR A 228 10.42 -3.67 -3.81
CA TYR A 228 9.19 -4.36 -3.44
C TYR A 228 7.99 -3.43 -3.60
N LEU A 229 6.80 -4.01 -3.55
CA LEU A 229 5.53 -3.33 -3.65
C LEU A 229 4.44 -4.11 -2.90
N HIS A 230 3.32 -3.46 -2.70
CA HIS A 230 2.10 -4.06 -2.21
C HIS A 230 1.07 -4.16 -3.34
N ALA A 231 0.38 -5.29 -3.42
CA ALA A 231 -0.61 -5.54 -4.46
C ALA A 231 -1.86 -6.22 -3.87
N ASP A 232 -3.02 -5.85 -4.39
CA ASP A 232 -4.24 -6.59 -4.17
C ASP A 232 -4.12 -7.98 -4.83
N PRO A 233 -4.35 -9.08 -4.10
CA PRO A 233 -4.25 -10.43 -4.65
C PRO A 233 -5.27 -10.72 -5.74
N GLU A 234 -6.35 -9.95 -5.85
CA GLU A 234 -7.42 -10.14 -6.84
C GLU A 234 -7.31 -9.18 -8.04
N ASP A 235 -6.41 -8.18 -7.99
CA ASP A 235 -6.30 -7.20 -9.08
C ASP A 235 -5.27 -7.61 -10.15
N THR A 236 -5.53 -7.18 -11.39
CA THR A 236 -4.71 -7.47 -12.57
C THR A 236 -3.25 -6.99 -12.50
N PRO A 237 -2.89 -5.89 -11.83
CA PRO A 237 -1.50 -5.48 -11.65
C PRO A 237 -0.60 -6.53 -11.01
N LYS A 238 -1.11 -7.36 -10.10
CA LYS A 238 -0.36 -8.47 -9.51
C LYS A 238 0.21 -9.42 -10.58
N ASP A 239 -0.59 -9.75 -11.61
CA ASP A 239 -0.17 -10.64 -12.69
C ASP A 239 0.92 -9.99 -13.56
N MET A 240 0.87 -8.68 -13.73
CA MET A 240 1.93 -7.92 -14.40
C MET A 240 3.23 -8.02 -13.60
N TYR A 241 3.20 -7.78 -12.29
CA TYR A 241 4.38 -7.87 -11.44
C TYR A 241 4.95 -9.29 -11.39
N ALA A 242 4.11 -10.32 -11.31
CA ALA A 242 4.54 -11.71 -11.36
C ALA A 242 5.25 -12.05 -12.69
N LYS A 243 4.73 -11.58 -13.83
CA LYS A 243 5.39 -11.71 -15.15
C LYS A 243 6.71 -10.95 -15.24
N MET A 244 6.88 -9.89 -14.48
CA MET A 244 8.12 -9.14 -14.34
C MET A 244 9.12 -9.80 -13.37
N GLY A 245 8.76 -10.92 -12.74
CA GLY A 245 9.64 -11.69 -11.85
C GLY A 245 9.51 -11.34 -10.37
N PHE A 246 8.55 -10.50 -9.99
CA PHE A 246 8.24 -10.28 -8.58
C PHE A 246 7.65 -11.55 -7.95
N GLN A 247 8.01 -11.81 -6.71
CA GLN A 247 7.59 -12.98 -5.94
C GLN A 247 6.82 -12.54 -4.69
N ALA A 248 5.68 -13.18 -4.45
CA ALA A 248 4.91 -12.97 -3.22
C ALA A 248 5.68 -13.54 -2.02
N VAL A 249 5.91 -12.73 -1.01
CA VAL A 249 6.71 -13.09 0.18
C VAL A 249 5.96 -12.94 1.49
N ASP A 250 4.91 -12.11 1.53
CA ASP A 250 4.17 -11.81 2.74
C ASP A 250 2.72 -11.42 2.43
N LYS A 251 1.87 -11.48 3.45
CA LYS A 251 0.49 -11.00 3.40
C LYS A 251 0.19 -10.11 4.59
N LEU A 252 -0.49 -9.01 4.34
CA LEU A 252 -1.12 -8.17 5.35
C LEU A 252 -2.63 -8.42 5.30
N TYR A 253 -3.24 -8.60 6.47
CA TYR A 253 -4.68 -8.72 6.65
C TYR A 253 -5.20 -7.42 7.26
N GLU A 254 -6.18 -6.82 6.60
CA GLU A 254 -6.71 -5.52 6.93
C GLU A 254 -8.21 -5.66 7.20
N TYR A 255 -8.61 -5.40 8.43
CA TYR A 255 -10.01 -5.47 8.86
C TYR A 255 -10.53 -4.06 9.07
N LEU A 256 -11.57 -3.67 8.35
CA LEU A 256 -12.14 -2.33 8.40
C LEU A 256 -13.63 -2.38 8.76
N CYS A 257 -14.02 -1.51 9.69
CA CYS A 257 -15.40 -1.22 10.02
C CYS A 257 -15.63 0.28 9.98
N THR A 258 -16.52 0.74 9.12
CA THR A 258 -16.98 2.13 9.01
C THR A 258 -18.40 2.34 9.54
N ASP A 259 -19.05 1.26 9.99
CA ASP A 259 -20.36 1.26 10.64
C ASP A 259 -20.31 0.42 11.91
N PHE A 260 -20.10 1.07 13.04
CA PHE A 260 -19.92 0.41 14.34
C PHE A 260 -21.14 -0.44 14.78
N SER A 261 -22.32 -0.26 14.17
CA SER A 261 -23.48 -1.10 14.46
C SER A 261 -23.33 -2.54 13.94
N LYS A 262 -22.41 -2.77 13.00
CA LYS A 262 -22.11 -4.08 12.44
C LYS A 262 -21.12 -4.90 13.26
N LEU A 263 -20.41 -4.27 14.21
CA LEU A 263 -19.44 -4.96 15.04
C LEU A 263 -20.11 -5.98 15.97
N LYS A 264 -19.48 -7.15 16.08
CA LYS A 264 -19.91 -8.30 16.91
C LYS A 264 -18.89 -8.58 18.02
N ILE A 265 -18.66 -7.57 18.88
CA ILE A 265 -17.70 -7.58 19.99
C ILE A 265 -18.37 -7.29 21.33
#